data_3ed3f5f4f9d244ecae849a24b27706c6
#
_entry.id   3ed3f5f4f9d244ecae849a24b27706c6
#
_cell.length_a   1.000
_cell.length_b   1.000
_cell.length_c   1.000
_cell.angle_alpha   90.00
_cell.angle_beta   90.00
_cell.angle_gamma   90.00
#
_symmetry.space_group_name_H-M   'P 1'
#
loop_
_entity.id
_entity.type
_entity.pdbx_description
1 polymer ?
#
loop_
_entity_poly.entity_id
_entity_poly.type
_entity_poly.pdbx_seq_one_letter_code
_entity_poly.pdbx_strand_id
1 'polypeptide(L)'
;MIKKTRVAFLFDKRNNWISNFIKRDKFKRYNKKFSFNFFENKNKVKKFDIVFILGFTKILNKKFLQQNKLCLVIHESKLPLGRGFAPVQWQILKNKNKITVCLISINEKIDQGDIILKSIITFRGDELSDEIRFKQATASILLIKKFLKKFPHYILTKQKGKSTFYRRRNKFD
;
A
#
# COMPACT_ATOMS: atom_id res chain seq x y z
N MET A 1 -19.89 19.55 16.18
CA MET A 1 -18.52 19.05 15.83
C MET A 1 -18.55 18.35 14.48
N ILE A 2 -17.68 18.71 13.54
CA ILE A 2 -17.58 18.05 12.22
C ILE A 2 -17.07 16.62 12.44
N LYS A 3 -17.82 15.62 11.98
CA LYS A 3 -17.43 14.21 12.08
C LYS A 3 -16.19 13.95 11.25
N LYS A 4 -15.08 13.54 11.89
CA LYS A 4 -13.82 13.21 11.19
C LYS A 4 -13.97 11.92 10.39
N THR A 5 -13.35 11.87 9.21
CA THR A 5 -13.20 10.65 8.42
C THR A 5 -12.28 9.67 9.17
N ARG A 6 -12.76 8.45 9.39
CA ARG A 6 -12.03 7.41 10.13
C ARG A 6 -11.07 6.67 9.21
N VAL A 7 -9.78 6.74 9.50
CA VAL A 7 -8.72 6.08 8.73
C VAL A 7 -8.07 4.99 9.57
N ALA A 8 -7.97 3.78 9.01
CA ALA A 8 -7.23 2.69 9.59
C ALA A 8 -5.97 2.41 8.77
N PHE A 9 -4.87 2.12 9.46
CA PHE A 9 -3.67 1.50 8.91
C PHE A 9 -3.60 0.06 9.39
N LEU A 10 -3.61 -0.88 8.46
CA LEU A 10 -3.51 -2.32 8.74
C LEU A 10 -2.14 -2.81 8.29
N PHE A 11 -1.38 -3.37 9.23
CA PHE A 11 -0.05 -3.96 9.02
C PHE A 11 -0.07 -5.46 9.28
N ASP A 12 0.84 -6.20 8.66
CA ASP A 12 1.08 -7.59 9.05
C ASP A 12 2.03 -7.63 10.27
N LYS A 13 1.65 -8.37 11.31
CA LYS A 13 2.47 -8.53 12.53
C LYS A 13 3.88 -9.10 12.22
N ARG A 14 3.99 -9.98 11.21
CA ARG A 14 5.26 -10.60 10.81
C ARG A 14 6.09 -9.75 9.85
N ASN A 15 5.47 -8.78 9.18
CA ASN A 15 6.09 -7.92 8.17
C ASN A 15 5.80 -6.44 8.48
N ASN A 16 6.18 -6.02 9.68
CA ASN A 16 5.79 -4.74 10.25
C ASN A 16 6.81 -3.60 10.03
N TRP A 17 7.85 -3.83 9.23
CA TRP A 17 8.90 -2.84 8.99
C TRP A 17 8.36 -1.45 8.63
N ILE A 18 7.31 -1.39 7.81
CA ILE A 18 6.70 -0.12 7.39
C ILE A 18 5.89 0.57 8.50
N SER A 19 5.42 -0.18 9.51
CA SER A 19 4.58 0.38 10.58
C SER A 19 5.29 1.47 11.37
N ASN A 20 6.59 1.32 11.62
CA ASN A 20 7.40 2.30 12.34
C ASN A 20 7.51 3.61 11.57
N PHE A 21 7.69 3.56 10.25
CA PHE A 21 7.73 4.76 9.40
C PHE A 21 6.38 5.49 9.40
N ILE A 22 5.29 4.75 9.24
CA ILE A 22 3.93 5.31 9.23
C ILE A 22 3.56 5.92 10.58
N LYS A 23 3.86 5.24 11.70
CA LYS A 23 3.58 5.73 13.05
C LYS A 23 4.40 6.98 13.40
N ARG A 24 5.67 7.06 12.94
CA ARG A 24 6.54 8.24 13.15
C ARG A 24 6.07 9.47 12.41
N ASP A 25 5.53 9.33 11.21
CA ASP A 25 5.02 10.46 10.41
C ASP A 25 3.85 11.18 11.10
N LYS A 26 3.05 10.45 11.92
CA LYS A 26 1.92 10.92 12.74
C LYS A 26 0.84 11.69 11.98
N PHE A 27 1.00 11.97 10.70
CA PHE A 27 0.03 12.69 9.85
C PHE A 27 -0.63 13.93 10.49
N LYS A 28 0.07 14.66 11.37
CA LYS A 28 -0.46 15.75 12.21
C LYS A 28 -1.26 16.80 11.43
N ARG A 29 -0.79 17.18 10.22
CA ARG A 29 -1.46 18.18 9.38
C ARG A 29 -2.88 17.78 8.93
N TYR A 30 -3.20 16.51 9.00
CA TYR A 30 -4.49 15.97 8.55
C TYR A 30 -5.48 15.75 9.69
N ASN A 31 -5.10 15.94 10.96
CA ASN A 31 -5.91 15.63 12.14
C ASN A 31 -7.20 16.47 12.26
N LYS A 32 -7.30 17.59 11.56
CA LYS A 32 -8.56 18.37 11.51
C LYS A 32 -9.67 17.59 10.79
N LYS A 33 -9.34 16.88 9.69
CA LYS A 33 -10.29 16.14 8.83
C LYS A 33 -10.37 14.65 9.11
N PHE A 34 -9.30 14.05 9.62
CA PHE A 34 -9.16 12.61 9.75
C PHE A 34 -8.82 12.20 11.19
N SER A 35 -9.28 10.99 11.56
CA SER A 35 -8.81 10.29 12.76
C SER A 35 -8.05 9.03 12.34
N PHE A 36 -6.85 8.84 12.85
CA PHE A 36 -5.94 7.76 12.45
C PHE A 36 -5.86 6.67 13.51
N ASN A 37 -5.99 5.42 13.08
CA ASN A 37 -5.94 4.22 13.92
C ASN A 37 -5.01 3.20 13.30
N PHE A 38 -4.26 2.46 14.13
CA PHE A 38 -3.24 1.52 13.70
C PHE A 38 -3.56 0.11 14.20
N PHE A 39 -3.54 -0.87 13.31
CA PHE A 39 -3.95 -2.25 13.61
C PHE A 39 -2.96 -3.25 13.00
N GLU A 40 -2.75 -4.35 13.74
CA GLU A 40 -2.06 -5.56 13.28
C GLU A 40 -3.02 -6.76 13.15
N ASN A 41 -4.24 -6.60 13.67
CA ASN A 41 -5.29 -7.60 13.58
C ASN A 41 -6.45 -7.10 12.71
N LYS A 42 -6.66 -7.75 11.57
CA LYS A 42 -7.72 -7.40 10.62
C LYS A 42 -9.13 -7.47 11.23
N ASN A 43 -9.36 -8.33 12.21
CA ASN A 43 -10.69 -8.51 12.82
C ASN A 43 -11.13 -7.26 13.64
N LYS A 44 -10.19 -6.40 14.02
CA LYS A 44 -10.46 -5.12 14.70
C LYS A 44 -10.75 -3.97 13.73
N VAL A 45 -10.55 -4.17 12.42
CA VAL A 45 -10.71 -3.15 11.37
C VAL A 45 -12.12 -3.25 10.78
N LYS A 46 -13.06 -2.51 11.37
CA LYS A 46 -14.47 -2.51 10.97
C LYS A 46 -15.03 -1.08 10.97
N LYS A 47 -15.89 -0.79 10.01
CA LYS A 47 -16.63 0.49 9.87
C LYS A 47 -15.69 1.70 9.72
N PHE A 48 -14.53 1.52 9.06
CA PHE A 48 -13.66 2.62 8.67
C PHE A 48 -14.08 3.18 7.31
N ASP A 49 -13.84 4.50 7.15
CA ASP A 49 -14.09 5.16 5.87
C ASP A 49 -12.97 4.85 4.89
N ILE A 50 -11.72 4.79 5.38
CA ILE A 50 -10.54 4.44 4.59
C ILE A 50 -9.69 3.44 5.37
N VAL A 51 -9.23 2.39 4.70
CA VAL A 51 -8.27 1.42 5.24
C VAL A 51 -7.07 1.36 4.32
N PHE A 52 -5.90 1.78 4.80
CA PHE A 52 -4.62 1.54 4.13
C PHE A 52 -4.03 0.23 4.60
N ILE A 53 -3.76 -0.69 3.67
CA ILE A 53 -3.21 -2.01 3.93
C ILE A 53 -1.77 -2.01 3.44
N LEU A 54 -0.83 -2.22 4.35
CA LEU A 54 0.60 -2.01 4.11
C LEU A 54 1.39 -3.24 4.53
N GLY A 55 2.09 -3.86 3.59
CA GLY A 55 2.91 -5.04 3.84
C GLY A 55 2.12 -6.25 4.35
N PHE A 56 0.82 -6.31 4.09
CA PHE A 56 -0.06 -7.36 4.59
C PHE A 56 0.02 -8.60 3.69
N THR A 57 0.36 -9.75 4.26
CA THR A 57 0.69 -10.97 3.50
C THR A 57 -0.48 -11.95 3.35
N LYS A 58 -1.59 -11.69 4.04
CA LYS A 58 -2.79 -12.54 4.01
C LYS A 58 -3.83 -11.96 3.06
N ILE A 59 -4.56 -12.85 2.40
CA ILE A 59 -5.70 -12.44 1.56
C ILE A 59 -6.83 -11.89 2.45
N LEU A 60 -7.37 -10.77 2.05
CA LEU A 60 -8.54 -10.16 2.68
C LEU A 60 -9.79 -10.65 1.94
N ASN A 61 -10.69 -11.26 2.68
CA ASN A 61 -11.92 -11.83 2.11
C ASN A 61 -12.99 -10.74 1.87
N LYS A 62 -14.01 -11.11 1.13
CA LYS A 62 -15.18 -10.28 0.81
C LYS A 62 -15.81 -9.63 2.04
N LYS A 63 -15.95 -10.38 3.14
CA LYS A 63 -16.49 -9.88 4.41
C LYS A 63 -15.71 -8.69 4.96
N PHE A 64 -14.35 -8.75 4.92
CA PHE A 64 -13.50 -7.63 5.35
C PHE A 64 -13.72 -6.38 4.47
N LEU A 65 -13.79 -6.57 3.15
CA LEU A 65 -14.00 -5.46 2.22
C LEU A 65 -15.36 -4.80 2.45
N GLN A 66 -16.41 -5.58 2.62
CA GLN A 66 -17.78 -5.07 2.87
C GLN A 66 -17.94 -4.36 4.22
N GLN A 67 -17.09 -4.66 5.19
CA GLN A 67 -17.12 -4.01 6.51
C GLN A 67 -16.49 -2.61 6.54
N ASN A 68 -15.81 -2.20 5.46
CA ASN A 68 -15.13 -0.93 5.37
C ASN A 68 -15.47 -0.24 4.04
N LYS A 69 -15.53 1.10 4.00
CA LYS A 69 -16.02 1.79 2.80
C LYS A 69 -15.01 1.78 1.66
N LEU A 70 -13.73 2.01 1.97
CA LEU A 70 -12.67 2.08 0.98
C LEU A 70 -11.42 1.39 1.51
N CYS A 71 -11.01 0.31 0.85
CA CYS A 71 -9.78 -0.41 1.18
C CYS A 71 -8.74 -0.16 0.09
N LEU A 72 -7.55 0.27 0.51
CA LEU A 72 -6.44 0.69 -0.35
C LEU A 72 -5.19 -0.11 -0.01
N VAL A 73 -4.44 -0.50 -1.03
CA VAL A 73 -3.13 -1.14 -0.88
C VAL A 73 -2.07 -0.38 -1.67
N ILE A 74 -0.85 -0.39 -1.16
CA ILE A 74 0.32 0.06 -1.91
C ILE A 74 1.01 -1.17 -2.48
N HIS A 75 1.18 -1.16 -3.80
CA HIS A 75 1.82 -2.24 -4.53
C HIS A 75 2.96 -1.69 -5.40
N GLU A 76 4.16 -2.24 -5.22
CA GLU A 76 5.38 -1.69 -5.80
C GLU A 76 5.69 -2.34 -7.16
N SER A 77 4.79 -2.15 -8.13
CA SER A 77 5.01 -2.54 -9.52
C SER A 77 4.23 -1.66 -10.49
N LYS A 78 4.62 -1.69 -11.79
CA LYS A 78 3.90 -1.03 -12.88
C LYS A 78 2.68 -1.88 -13.30
N LEU A 79 1.65 -1.89 -12.44
CA LEU A 79 0.43 -2.64 -12.70
C LEU A 79 -0.17 -2.36 -14.09
N PRO A 80 -0.66 -3.42 -14.80
CA PRO A 80 -0.92 -4.79 -14.35
C PRO A 80 0.30 -5.73 -14.32
N LEU A 81 1.51 -5.27 -14.66
CA LEU A 81 2.72 -6.07 -14.58
C LEU A 81 3.16 -6.24 -13.12
N GLY A 82 3.61 -7.46 -12.75
CA GLY A 82 4.19 -7.73 -11.45
C GLY A 82 3.20 -7.70 -10.29
N ARG A 83 1.98 -8.20 -10.48
CA ARG A 83 1.06 -8.53 -9.37
C ARG A 83 1.68 -9.60 -8.46
N GLY A 84 1.18 -9.76 -7.25
CA GLY A 84 1.57 -10.82 -6.34
C GLY A 84 2.57 -10.38 -5.29
N PHE A 85 3.62 -11.17 -5.05
CA PHE A 85 4.41 -11.10 -3.83
C PHE A 85 5.81 -10.55 -4.05
N ALA A 86 6.33 -9.81 -3.04
CA ALA A 86 7.70 -9.29 -3.01
C ALA A 86 8.14 -8.58 -4.30
N PRO A 87 7.30 -7.68 -4.88
CA PRO A 87 7.56 -7.11 -6.20
C PRO A 87 8.86 -6.31 -6.29
N VAL A 88 9.28 -5.64 -5.23
CA VAL A 88 10.54 -4.88 -5.21
C VAL A 88 11.72 -5.82 -5.38
N GLN A 89 11.78 -6.89 -4.57
CA GLN A 89 12.87 -7.86 -4.61
C GLN A 89 12.98 -8.54 -5.98
N TRP A 90 11.86 -8.98 -6.55
CA TRP A 90 11.86 -9.56 -7.89
C TRP A 90 12.33 -8.59 -8.97
N GLN A 91 12.03 -7.32 -8.83
CA GLN A 91 12.47 -6.32 -9.80
C GLN A 91 13.95 -5.99 -9.65
N ILE A 92 14.48 -5.93 -8.42
CA ILE A 92 15.92 -5.76 -8.15
C ILE A 92 16.71 -6.96 -8.71
N LEU A 93 16.28 -8.19 -8.46
CA LEU A 93 16.89 -9.40 -9.04
C LEU A 93 16.88 -9.41 -10.57
N LYS A 94 16.00 -8.62 -11.20
CA LYS A 94 15.96 -8.40 -12.66
C LYS A 94 16.66 -7.12 -13.08
N ASN A 95 17.57 -6.62 -12.28
CA ASN A 95 18.37 -5.41 -12.53
C ASN A 95 17.54 -4.14 -12.83
N LYS A 96 16.34 -4.04 -12.23
CA LYS A 96 15.51 -2.84 -12.37
C LYS A 96 15.82 -1.86 -11.27
N ASN A 97 16.32 -0.69 -11.65
CA ASN A 97 16.63 0.40 -10.74
C ASN A 97 15.53 1.49 -10.65
N LYS A 98 14.50 1.41 -11.49
CA LYS A 98 13.30 2.27 -11.41
C LYS A 98 12.06 1.42 -11.21
N ILE A 99 11.43 1.54 -10.04
CA ILE A 99 10.27 0.75 -9.64
C ILE A 99 9.07 1.67 -9.45
N THR A 100 8.00 1.37 -10.17
CA THR A 100 6.72 2.07 -9.99
C THR A 100 6.06 1.60 -8.70
N VAL A 101 5.50 2.52 -7.94
CA VAL A 101 4.66 2.25 -6.77
C VAL A 101 3.26 2.74 -7.05
N CYS A 102 2.28 1.89 -6.90
CA CYS A 102 0.87 2.19 -7.13
C CYS A 102 0.08 2.19 -5.82
N LEU A 103 -0.76 3.20 -5.61
CA LEU A 103 -1.87 3.13 -4.67
C LEU A 103 -3.10 2.66 -5.45
N ILE A 104 -3.66 1.51 -5.06
CA ILE A 104 -4.81 0.90 -5.72
C ILE A 104 -5.96 0.66 -4.74
N SER A 105 -7.19 0.67 -5.23
CA SER A 105 -8.33 0.12 -4.52
C SER A 105 -8.21 -1.41 -4.46
N ILE A 106 -8.79 -2.05 -3.46
CA ILE A 106 -8.80 -3.51 -3.36
C ILE A 106 -10.13 -4.06 -3.84
N ASN A 107 -10.07 -5.14 -4.61
CA ASN A 107 -11.18 -6.03 -4.91
C ASN A 107 -10.85 -7.46 -4.43
N GLU A 108 -11.69 -8.43 -4.75
CA GLU A 108 -11.50 -9.84 -4.33
C GLU A 108 -10.30 -10.52 -5.01
N LYS A 109 -9.76 -9.94 -6.08
CA LYS A 109 -8.64 -10.50 -6.85
C LYS A 109 -7.33 -9.80 -6.48
N ILE A 110 -6.26 -10.57 -6.35
CA ILE A 110 -4.95 -10.04 -5.91
C ILE A 110 -4.44 -8.97 -6.89
N ASP A 111 -4.20 -7.76 -6.37
CA ASP A 111 -3.62 -6.61 -7.05
C ASP A 111 -4.30 -6.21 -8.38
N GLN A 112 -5.60 -6.52 -8.51
CA GLN A 112 -6.39 -6.21 -9.70
C GLN A 112 -7.29 -4.97 -9.55
N GLY A 113 -7.24 -4.30 -8.43
CA GLY A 113 -8.03 -3.09 -8.19
C GLY A 113 -7.59 -1.90 -9.05
N ASP A 114 -8.45 -0.90 -9.10
CA ASP A 114 -8.19 0.30 -9.89
C ASP A 114 -7.07 1.15 -9.29
N ILE A 115 -6.26 1.73 -10.16
CA ILE A 115 -5.13 2.58 -9.77
C ILE A 115 -5.65 3.99 -9.46
N ILE A 116 -5.23 4.52 -8.31
CA ILE A 116 -5.57 5.87 -7.86
C ILE A 116 -4.41 6.83 -8.07
N LEU A 117 -3.21 6.42 -7.64
CA LEU A 117 -1.99 7.23 -7.75
C LEU A 117 -0.79 6.35 -8.07
N LYS A 118 0.21 6.96 -8.68
CA LYS A 118 1.51 6.33 -8.94
C LYS A 118 2.65 7.21 -8.45
N SER A 119 3.76 6.57 -8.07
CA SER A 119 5.05 7.18 -7.78
C SER A 119 6.15 6.29 -8.34
N ILE A 120 7.38 6.77 -8.31
CA ILE A 120 8.56 5.99 -8.75
C ILE A 120 9.58 6.02 -7.63
N ILE A 121 10.18 4.87 -7.37
CA ILE A 121 11.39 4.74 -6.56
C ILE A 121 12.54 4.52 -7.53
N THR A 122 13.64 5.26 -7.33
CA THR A 122 14.88 5.06 -8.07
C THR A 122 15.94 4.52 -7.12
N PHE A 123 16.62 3.46 -7.57
CA PHE A 123 17.74 2.82 -6.89
C PHE A 123 19.02 3.11 -7.65
N ARG A 124 20.15 3.19 -6.95
CA ARG A 124 21.50 3.27 -7.54
C ARG A 124 22.00 1.89 -7.94
N GLY A 125 21.61 0.87 -7.14
CA GLY A 125 22.02 -0.53 -7.32
C GLY A 125 22.93 -1.06 -6.21
N ASP A 126 23.35 -0.18 -5.30
CA ASP A 126 24.22 -0.47 -4.15
C ASP A 126 23.49 -0.34 -2.79
N GLU A 127 22.18 -0.12 -2.82
CA GLU A 127 21.41 0.08 -1.60
C GLU A 127 21.37 -1.16 -0.71
N LEU A 128 21.60 -0.94 0.57
CA LEU A 128 21.35 -1.93 1.60
C LEU A 128 19.85 -2.13 1.86
N SER A 129 19.50 -3.23 2.47
CA SER A 129 18.11 -3.61 2.77
C SER A 129 17.31 -2.49 3.46
N ASP A 130 17.93 -1.78 4.39
CA ASP A 130 17.27 -0.71 5.14
C ASP A 130 17.06 0.56 4.29
N GLU A 131 17.98 0.86 3.38
CA GLU A 131 17.84 1.96 2.43
C GLU A 131 16.71 1.68 1.43
N ILE A 132 16.61 0.43 0.95
CA ILE A 132 15.50 -0.02 0.10
C ILE A 132 14.18 0.18 0.84
N ARG A 133 14.07 -0.29 2.09
CA ARG A 133 12.86 -0.13 2.93
C ARG A 133 12.54 1.33 3.21
N PHE A 134 13.53 2.16 3.46
CA PHE A 134 13.35 3.60 3.63
C PHE A 134 12.75 4.25 2.38
N LYS A 135 13.27 3.95 1.20
CA LYS A 135 12.73 4.44 -0.07
C LYS A 135 11.29 3.95 -0.32
N GLN A 136 11.00 2.68 -0.03
CA GLN A 136 9.65 2.13 -0.12
C GLN A 136 8.67 2.86 0.84
N ALA A 137 9.06 3.05 2.10
CA ALA A 137 8.25 3.75 3.09
C ALA A 137 8.00 5.20 2.68
N THR A 138 9.02 5.90 2.21
CA THR A 138 8.92 7.29 1.76
C THR A 138 7.93 7.43 0.60
N ALA A 139 8.03 6.56 -0.41
CA ALA A 139 7.09 6.54 -1.54
C ALA A 139 5.65 6.22 -1.09
N SER A 140 5.50 5.28 -0.16
CA SER A 140 4.21 4.91 0.41
C SER A 140 3.56 6.07 1.16
N ILE A 141 4.31 6.73 2.04
CA ILE A 141 3.85 7.90 2.80
C ILE A 141 3.47 9.05 1.84
N LEU A 142 4.26 9.28 0.81
CA LEU A 142 3.97 10.29 -0.21
C LEU A 142 2.64 10.02 -0.92
N LEU A 143 2.39 8.78 -1.33
CA LEU A 143 1.13 8.40 -1.99
C LEU A 143 -0.06 8.55 -1.04
N ILE A 144 0.07 8.11 0.21
CA ILE A 144 -0.97 8.27 1.23
C ILE A 144 -1.28 9.76 1.45
N LYS A 145 -0.27 10.61 1.62
CA LYS A 145 -0.46 12.05 1.81
C LYS A 145 -1.11 12.71 0.59
N LYS A 146 -0.69 12.36 -0.63
CA LYS A 146 -1.32 12.84 -1.86
C LYS A 146 -2.79 12.43 -1.95
N PHE A 147 -3.11 11.20 -1.58
CA PHE A 147 -4.49 10.72 -1.53
C PHE A 147 -5.33 11.47 -0.49
N LEU A 148 -4.86 11.59 0.75
CA LEU A 148 -5.58 12.29 1.82
C LEU A 148 -5.83 13.76 1.49
N LYS A 149 -4.89 14.42 0.80
CA LYS A 149 -5.05 15.81 0.32
C LYS A 149 -6.20 15.94 -0.69
N LYS A 150 -6.38 14.93 -1.55
CA LYS A 150 -7.42 14.93 -2.60
C LYS A 150 -8.76 14.39 -2.14
N PHE A 151 -8.79 13.62 -1.05
CA PHE A 151 -10.03 12.99 -0.57
C PHE A 151 -11.11 14.02 -0.20
N PRO A 152 -12.40 13.83 -0.62
CA PRO A 152 -12.96 12.63 -1.26
C PRO A 152 -12.84 12.60 -2.80
N HIS A 153 -12.23 13.59 -3.43
CA HIS A 153 -12.14 13.72 -4.90
C HIS A 153 -10.90 12.98 -5.42
N TYR A 154 -11.04 11.73 -5.83
CA TYR A 154 -10.00 10.92 -6.45
C TYR A 154 -10.55 10.16 -7.67
N ILE A 155 -9.65 9.82 -8.59
CA ILE A 155 -10.01 9.13 -9.83
C ILE A 155 -9.54 7.68 -9.74
N LEU A 156 -10.41 6.76 -10.15
CA LEU A 156 -10.13 5.34 -10.30
C LEU A 156 -9.80 5.04 -11.76
N THR A 157 -8.60 4.54 -12.03
CA THR A 157 -8.15 4.19 -13.37
C THR A 157 -7.99 2.67 -13.47
N LYS A 158 -8.77 2.03 -14.35
CA LYS A 158 -8.65 0.59 -14.60
C LYS A 158 -7.25 0.22 -15.10
N GLN A 159 -6.74 -0.91 -14.62
CA GLN A 159 -5.52 -1.49 -15.16
C GLN A 159 -5.77 -1.97 -16.59
N LYS A 160 -4.87 -1.64 -17.53
CA LYS A 160 -4.96 -2.02 -18.94
C LYS A 160 -3.70 -2.77 -19.38
N GLY A 161 -3.86 -3.75 -20.26
CA GLY A 161 -2.77 -4.53 -20.85
C GLY A 161 -2.56 -5.90 -20.21
N LYS A 162 -1.55 -6.63 -20.72
CA LYS A 162 -1.18 -7.98 -20.25
C LYS A 162 -0.66 -7.94 -18.83
N SER A 163 -1.13 -8.84 -17.96
CA SER A 163 -0.66 -8.95 -16.59
C SER A 163 0.47 -9.96 -16.46
N THR A 164 1.35 -9.75 -15.47
CA THR A 164 2.32 -10.73 -15.01
C THR A 164 2.22 -10.88 -13.50
N PHE A 165 2.72 -12.00 -12.96
CA PHE A 165 2.57 -12.32 -11.55
C PHE A 165 3.92 -12.75 -10.95
N TYR A 166 4.24 -12.24 -9.76
CA TYR A 166 5.38 -12.65 -8.95
C TYR A 166 4.92 -13.66 -7.90
N ARG A 167 5.55 -14.85 -7.90
CA ARG A 167 5.32 -15.86 -6.86
C ARG A 167 5.90 -15.42 -5.51
N ARG A 168 5.51 -16.07 -4.44
CA ARG A 168 6.20 -15.91 -3.15
C ARG A 168 7.64 -16.36 -3.30
N ARG A 169 8.55 -15.60 -2.67
CA ARG A 169 9.95 -15.99 -2.56
C ARG A 169 10.10 -17.14 -1.57
N ASN A 170 11.07 -17.97 -1.82
CA ASN A 170 11.52 -19.03 -0.92
C ASN A 170 13.00 -18.78 -0.53
N LYS A 171 13.57 -19.67 0.28
CA LYS A 171 14.94 -19.52 0.79
C LYS A 171 16.04 -19.69 -0.28
N PHE A 172 15.70 -20.14 -1.46
CA PHE A 172 16.65 -20.36 -2.58
C PHE A 172 16.58 -19.25 -3.65
N ASP A 173 15.73 -18.24 -3.47
CA ASP A 173 15.59 -17.10 -4.41
C ASP A 173 16.63 -16.00 -4.16
#